data_cc46ef7247ef304726f44e5cd47b0e53
#
_entry.id   cc46ef7247ef304726f44e5cd47b0e53
#
_cell.length_a   1.000
_cell.length_b   1.000
_cell.length_c   1.000
_cell.angle_alpha   90.00
_cell.angle_beta   90.00
_cell.angle_gamma   90.00
#
_symmetry.space_group_name_H-M   'P 1'
#
loop_
_entity.id
_entity.type
_entity.pdbx_description
1 polymer ?
#
loop_
_entity_poly.entity_id
_entity_poly.type
_entity_poly.pdbx_seq_one_letter_code
_entity_poly.pdbx_strand_id
1 'polypeptide(L)'
;MEELLFYTVDKNYIKYLSEFESHISYNKDEIGHSRPYLGIVLKIDNYKYFVPLYSYKEHYKKYKNNPSFFFVYNQKNIPLAIIKFSSMIPVPNDISVTSVLEYNKQDKKYKDLIAAEYRYINSNKKEIYKRANKMYVAVTKHKNNFLKTIACNFKLLEEKSIKYNKQQ
;
A
#
# COMPACT_ATOMS: atom_id res chain seq x y z
N MET A 1 -17.69 2.26 7.66
CA MET A 1 -16.29 2.19 7.22
C MET A 1 -15.97 0.73 6.94
N GLU A 2 -15.65 0.42 5.70
CA GLU A 2 -15.37 -0.95 5.24
C GLU A 2 -14.14 -1.53 5.94
N GLU A 3 -14.01 -2.84 5.92
CA GLU A 3 -12.78 -3.51 6.39
C GLU A 3 -11.65 -3.32 5.38
N LEU A 4 -10.44 -3.23 5.90
CA LEU A 4 -9.23 -3.20 5.09
C LEU A 4 -8.74 -4.63 4.87
N LEU A 5 -8.64 -5.03 3.62
CA LEU A 5 -8.22 -6.37 3.21
C LEU A 5 -6.86 -6.33 2.50
N PHE A 6 -6.21 -7.48 2.48
CA PHE A 6 -4.92 -7.64 1.79
C PHE A 6 -5.12 -8.18 0.38
N TYR A 7 -4.42 -7.58 -0.57
CA TYR A 7 -4.46 -7.95 -1.98
C TYR A 7 -3.07 -8.04 -2.58
N THR A 8 -2.92 -8.88 -3.57
CA THR A 8 -1.86 -8.77 -4.56
C THR A 8 -2.42 -8.02 -5.76
N VAL A 9 -1.70 -7.04 -6.25
CA VAL A 9 -2.06 -6.27 -7.46
C VAL A 9 -1.30 -6.84 -8.64
N ASP A 10 -1.91 -6.82 -9.83
CA ASP A 10 -1.31 -7.32 -11.08
C ASP A 10 0.13 -6.81 -11.26
N LYS A 11 1.07 -7.74 -11.48
CA LYS A 11 2.51 -7.43 -11.58
C LYS A 11 2.83 -6.54 -12.79
N ASN A 12 2.13 -6.73 -13.90
CA ASN A 12 2.37 -5.94 -15.10
C ASN A 12 1.92 -4.50 -14.90
N TYR A 13 0.82 -4.30 -14.15
CA TYR A 13 0.36 -2.98 -13.77
C TYR A 13 1.36 -2.27 -12.85
N ILE A 14 1.87 -2.95 -11.82
CA ILE A 14 2.90 -2.38 -10.92
C ILE A 14 4.17 -2.05 -11.70
N LYS A 15 4.61 -2.94 -12.59
CA LYS A 15 5.76 -2.70 -13.48
C LYS A 15 5.54 -1.46 -14.33
N TYR A 16 4.40 -1.36 -14.98
CA TYR A 16 4.04 -0.19 -15.79
C TYR A 16 4.10 1.11 -15.00
N LEU A 17 3.49 1.16 -13.81
CA LEU A 17 3.55 2.36 -12.97
C LEU A 17 4.98 2.70 -12.54
N SER A 18 5.82 1.69 -12.25
CA SER A 18 7.20 1.89 -11.82
C SER A 18 8.10 2.51 -12.90
N GLU A 19 7.70 2.45 -14.17
CA GLU A 19 8.41 3.11 -15.28
C GLU A 19 8.27 4.64 -15.24
N PHE A 20 7.21 5.15 -14.59
CA PHE A 20 6.93 6.58 -14.46
C PHE A 20 7.22 7.14 -13.06
N GLU A 21 7.27 6.27 -12.04
CA GLU A 21 7.39 6.68 -10.64
C GLU A 21 8.38 5.79 -9.89
N SER A 22 9.55 6.36 -9.60
CA SER A 22 10.66 5.64 -8.95
C SER A 22 10.39 5.22 -7.49
N HIS A 23 9.41 5.84 -6.81
CA HIS A 23 9.02 5.46 -5.45
C HIS A 23 8.16 4.20 -5.39
N ILE A 24 7.76 3.66 -6.53
CA ILE A 24 7.09 2.36 -6.63
C ILE A 24 8.15 1.28 -6.72
N SER A 25 8.23 0.43 -5.68
CA SER A 25 9.14 -0.71 -5.69
C SER A 25 8.58 -1.83 -6.57
N TYR A 26 9.29 -2.15 -7.64
CA TYR A 26 9.07 -3.33 -8.46
C TYR A 26 10.28 -4.25 -8.36
N ASN A 27 10.10 -5.43 -7.77
CA ASN A 27 11.15 -6.45 -7.70
C ASN A 27 10.93 -7.49 -8.79
N LYS A 28 11.86 -7.57 -9.74
CA LYS A 28 11.84 -8.57 -10.82
C LYS A 28 11.99 -10.00 -10.31
N ASP A 29 12.68 -10.17 -9.19
CA ASP A 29 13.18 -11.45 -8.68
C ASP A 29 12.45 -11.94 -7.42
N GLU A 30 11.24 -11.47 -7.12
CA GLU A 30 10.44 -12.03 -6.05
C GLU A 30 10.00 -13.45 -6.40
N ILE A 31 10.89 -14.40 -6.15
CA ILE A 31 10.57 -15.81 -6.06
C ILE A 31 9.81 -15.99 -4.75
N GLY A 32 8.51 -16.24 -4.85
CA GLY A 32 7.67 -16.45 -3.68
C GLY A 32 6.43 -15.56 -3.64
N HIS A 33 6.29 -14.73 -2.63
CA HIS A 33 5.09 -13.95 -2.40
C HIS A 33 5.19 -12.54 -2.97
N SER A 34 4.26 -12.16 -3.83
CA SER A 34 4.08 -10.78 -4.26
C SER A 34 3.81 -9.89 -3.05
N ARG A 35 4.38 -8.67 -3.05
CA ARG A 35 4.13 -7.69 -1.97
C ARG A 35 2.63 -7.47 -1.80
N PRO A 36 2.10 -7.64 -0.58
CA PRO A 36 0.70 -7.34 -0.32
C PRO A 36 0.45 -5.84 -0.32
N TYR A 37 -0.72 -5.47 -0.83
CA TYR A 37 -1.28 -4.14 -0.75
C TYR A 37 -2.51 -4.17 0.14
N LEU A 38 -2.69 -3.14 0.93
CA LEU A 38 -3.88 -2.93 1.75
C LEU A 38 -4.87 -2.05 0.98
N GLY A 39 -6.07 -2.49 0.84
CA GLY A 39 -7.10 -1.75 0.10
C GLY A 39 -8.50 -1.87 0.71
N ILE A 40 -9.31 -0.93 0.46
CA ILE A 40 -9.13 0.39 -0.18
C ILE A 40 -8.90 1.41 0.91
N VAL A 41 -7.77 2.13 0.90
CA VAL A 41 -7.42 3.07 1.98
C VAL A 41 -7.89 4.51 1.71
N LEU A 42 -8.22 4.82 0.46
CA LEU A 42 -8.68 6.15 0.06
C LEU A 42 -9.50 6.03 -1.23
N LYS A 43 -10.63 6.73 -1.27
CA LYS A 43 -11.43 6.93 -2.48
C LYS A 43 -11.45 8.43 -2.77
N ILE A 44 -10.93 8.85 -3.94
CA ILE A 44 -10.94 10.22 -4.42
C ILE A 44 -11.46 10.22 -5.84
N ASP A 45 -12.54 10.95 -6.11
CA ASP A 45 -13.23 10.94 -7.39
C ASP A 45 -13.51 9.48 -7.82
N ASN A 46 -13.00 9.07 -8.96
CA ASN A 46 -13.14 7.69 -9.47
C ASN A 46 -11.94 6.79 -9.12
N TYR A 47 -10.98 7.28 -8.31
CA TYR A 47 -9.77 6.54 -7.97
C TYR A 47 -9.89 5.84 -6.63
N LYS A 48 -9.50 4.57 -6.60
CA LYS A 48 -9.35 3.75 -5.40
C LYS A 48 -7.86 3.54 -5.14
N TYR A 49 -7.39 3.95 -3.97
CA TYR A 49 -5.99 3.83 -3.60
C TYR A 49 -5.73 2.62 -2.73
N PHE A 50 -4.64 1.95 -3.06
CA PHE A 50 -4.06 0.84 -2.30
C PHE A 50 -2.69 1.27 -1.79
N VAL A 51 -2.32 0.79 -0.61
CA VAL A 51 -1.05 1.12 0.02
C VAL A 51 -0.21 -0.15 0.23
N PRO A 52 1.10 -0.13 -0.11
CA PRO A 52 1.94 -1.29 0.08
C PRO A 52 2.22 -1.57 1.55
N LEU A 53 2.25 -2.86 1.89
CA LEU A 53 2.64 -3.39 3.19
C LEU A 53 4.04 -4.03 3.07
N TYR A 54 4.94 -3.65 3.96
CA TYR A 54 6.30 -4.17 4.03
C TYR A 54 6.49 -4.94 5.33
N SER A 55 7.17 -6.10 5.30
CA SER A 55 7.62 -6.74 6.52
C SER A 55 8.52 -5.80 7.32
N TYR A 56 8.33 -5.78 8.64
CA TYR A 56 9.17 -4.96 9.50
C TYR A 56 10.64 -5.38 9.40
N LYS A 57 11.51 -4.38 9.35
CA LYS A 57 12.97 -4.53 9.49
C LYS A 57 13.48 -3.45 10.44
N GLU A 58 14.54 -3.74 11.19
CA GLU A 58 15.04 -2.86 12.26
C GLU A 58 15.37 -1.43 11.77
N HIS A 59 15.83 -1.29 10.52
CA HIS A 59 16.13 0.02 9.95
C HIS A 59 14.88 0.94 9.84
N TYR A 60 13.66 0.40 9.90
CA TYR A 60 12.43 1.20 9.92
C TYR A 60 12.18 1.91 11.25
N LYS A 61 12.81 1.47 12.33
CA LYS A 61 12.63 2.03 13.67
C LYS A 61 12.80 3.55 13.73
N LYS A 62 13.75 4.08 12.95
CA LYS A 62 13.99 5.52 12.82
C LYS A 62 12.80 6.32 12.27
N TYR A 63 11.87 5.67 11.61
CA TYR A 63 10.68 6.30 11.01
C TYR A 63 9.43 6.20 11.89
N LYS A 64 9.55 5.75 13.15
CA LYS A 64 8.39 5.54 14.04
C LYS A 64 7.49 6.77 14.19
N ASN A 65 8.07 7.97 14.18
CA ASN A 65 7.36 9.24 14.31
C ASN A 65 7.09 9.93 12.95
N ASN A 66 7.44 9.28 11.84
CA ASN A 66 7.21 9.83 10.51
C ASN A 66 5.76 9.55 10.07
N PRO A 67 4.94 10.57 9.73
CA PRO A 67 3.54 10.40 9.35
C PRO A 67 3.33 9.58 8.07
N SER A 68 4.37 9.43 7.25
CA SER A 68 4.34 8.59 6.03
C SER A 68 4.29 7.10 6.34
N PHE A 69 4.61 6.70 7.57
CA PHE A 69 4.67 5.31 8.00
C PHE A 69 3.65 5.01 9.08
N PHE A 70 3.05 3.83 9.02
CA PHE A 70 2.22 3.29 10.08
C PHE A 70 2.73 1.90 10.44
N PHE A 71 3.07 1.71 11.72
CA PHE A 71 3.62 0.46 12.23
C PHE A 71 2.51 -0.46 12.69
N VAL A 72 2.57 -1.71 12.25
CA VAL A 72 1.64 -2.78 12.59
C VAL A 72 2.28 -3.68 13.62
N TYR A 73 1.59 -3.92 14.73
CA TYR A 73 2.11 -4.69 15.86
C TYR A 73 1.26 -5.93 16.15
N ASN A 74 1.88 -6.94 16.74
CA ASN A 74 1.14 -8.04 17.35
C ASN A 74 0.64 -7.68 18.77
N GLN A 75 -0.04 -8.61 19.41
CA GLN A 75 -0.57 -8.43 20.77
C GLN A 75 0.52 -8.21 21.84
N LYS A 76 1.77 -8.60 21.57
CA LYS A 76 2.93 -8.39 22.46
C LYS A 76 3.70 -7.10 22.13
N ASN A 77 3.13 -6.20 21.35
CA ASN A 77 3.77 -4.97 20.87
C ASN A 77 5.08 -5.21 20.07
N ILE A 78 5.20 -6.36 19.42
CA ILE A 78 6.31 -6.64 18.50
C ILE A 78 5.89 -6.15 17.11
N PRO A 79 6.72 -5.31 16.43
CA PRO A 79 6.39 -4.83 15.11
C PRO A 79 6.44 -5.97 14.08
N LEU A 80 5.38 -6.11 13.29
CA LEU A 80 5.23 -7.12 12.25
C LEU A 80 5.47 -6.55 10.86
N ALA A 81 4.89 -5.39 10.60
CA ALA A 81 4.90 -4.76 9.29
C ALA A 81 4.85 -3.24 9.38
N ILE A 82 5.07 -2.58 8.26
CA ILE A 82 4.84 -1.15 8.08
C ILE A 82 3.96 -0.89 6.85
N ILE A 83 3.10 0.10 6.96
CA ILE A 83 2.34 0.68 5.86
C ILE A 83 3.03 1.98 5.46
N LYS A 84 3.31 2.16 4.16
CA LYS A 84 4.00 3.35 3.65
C LYS A 84 3.06 4.19 2.78
N PHE A 85 2.43 5.21 3.37
CA PHE A 85 1.44 6.05 2.68
C PHE A 85 2.00 6.86 1.52
N SER A 86 3.28 7.21 1.56
CA SER A 86 3.95 7.90 0.46
C SER A 86 4.05 7.07 -0.83
N SER A 87 3.82 5.78 -0.75
CA SER A 87 3.86 4.84 -1.89
C SER A 87 2.48 4.28 -2.28
N MET A 88 1.39 4.96 -1.90
CA MET A 88 0.04 4.58 -2.36
C MET A 88 -0.07 4.66 -3.88
N ILE A 89 -0.86 3.75 -4.44
CA ILE A 89 -1.12 3.69 -5.89
C ILE A 89 -2.63 3.66 -6.16
N PRO A 90 -3.10 4.34 -7.22
CA PRO A 90 -4.46 4.16 -7.71
C PRO A 90 -4.58 2.82 -8.43
N VAL A 91 -5.62 2.05 -8.13
CA VAL A 91 -5.90 0.77 -8.79
C VAL A 91 -7.28 0.83 -9.43
N PRO A 92 -7.38 0.89 -10.77
CA PRO A 92 -8.64 0.83 -11.51
C PRO A 92 -9.40 -0.48 -11.28
N ASN A 93 -10.71 -0.47 -11.48
CA ASN A 93 -11.58 -1.62 -11.23
C ASN A 93 -11.28 -2.85 -12.10
N ASP A 94 -10.75 -2.62 -13.28
CA ASP A 94 -10.39 -3.64 -14.27
C ASP A 94 -8.99 -4.21 -14.08
N ILE A 95 -8.19 -3.64 -13.16
CA ILE A 95 -6.92 -4.25 -12.76
C ILE A 95 -7.18 -5.43 -11.83
N SER A 96 -6.59 -6.56 -12.16
CA SER A 96 -6.69 -7.77 -11.35
C SER A 96 -6.08 -7.56 -9.97
N VAL A 97 -6.90 -7.78 -8.94
CA VAL A 97 -6.47 -7.85 -7.56
C VAL A 97 -6.92 -9.18 -6.98
N THR A 98 -6.02 -9.88 -6.30
CA THR A 98 -6.31 -11.17 -5.69
C THR A 98 -6.16 -11.06 -4.19
N SER A 99 -7.13 -11.58 -3.43
CA SER A 99 -7.02 -11.64 -1.98
C SER A 99 -5.84 -12.50 -1.56
N VAL A 100 -5.00 -11.96 -0.66
CA VAL A 100 -3.84 -12.69 -0.13
C VAL A 100 -4.25 -13.95 0.62
N LEU A 101 -5.46 -13.99 1.20
CA LEU A 101 -5.99 -15.16 1.90
C LEU A 101 -6.23 -16.37 0.95
N GLU A 102 -6.38 -16.13 -0.34
CA GLU A 102 -6.57 -17.18 -1.35
C GLU A 102 -5.24 -17.83 -1.78
N TYR A 103 -4.14 -17.09 -1.66
CA TYR A 103 -2.85 -17.49 -2.23
C TYR A 103 -2.06 -18.52 -1.41
N ASN A 104 -2.26 -18.59 -0.08
CA ASN A 104 -1.43 -19.41 0.83
C ASN A 104 -2.24 -20.27 1.79
N LYS A 105 -2.97 -21.25 1.24
CA LYS A 105 -3.75 -22.18 2.06
C LYS A 105 -2.90 -23.16 2.92
N GLN A 106 -1.58 -23.25 2.68
CA GLN A 106 -0.73 -24.29 3.26
C GLN A 106 0.27 -23.84 4.33
N ASP A 107 0.72 -22.58 4.34
CA ASP A 107 1.70 -22.08 5.32
C ASP A 107 1.00 -21.50 6.57
N LYS A 108 1.03 -22.26 7.67
CA LYS A 108 0.42 -21.87 8.95
C LYS A 108 1.07 -20.59 9.52
N LYS A 109 2.40 -20.45 9.45
CA LYS A 109 3.11 -19.28 9.99
C LYS A 109 2.70 -18.00 9.25
N TYR A 110 2.57 -18.10 7.94
CA TYR A 110 2.12 -16.98 7.12
C TYR A 110 0.67 -16.59 7.42
N LYS A 111 -0.22 -17.58 7.59
CA LYS A 111 -1.63 -17.34 7.98
C LYS A 111 -1.74 -16.67 9.35
N ASP A 112 -0.95 -17.11 10.32
CA ASP A 112 -0.94 -16.53 11.67
C ASP A 112 -0.43 -15.09 11.64
N LEU A 113 0.60 -14.80 10.82
CA LEU A 113 1.12 -13.47 10.59
C LEU A 113 0.05 -12.55 9.99
N ILE A 114 -0.55 -12.95 8.87
CA ILE A 114 -1.62 -12.19 8.19
C ILE A 114 -2.82 -11.96 9.12
N ALA A 115 -3.20 -12.95 9.92
CA ALA A 115 -4.29 -12.81 10.88
C ALA A 115 -3.97 -11.79 11.98
N ALA A 116 -2.73 -11.75 12.47
CA ALA A 116 -2.28 -10.77 13.45
C ALA A 116 -2.25 -9.34 12.86
N GLU A 117 -1.71 -9.19 11.67
CA GLU A 117 -1.68 -7.92 10.93
C GLU A 117 -3.10 -7.41 10.65
N TYR A 118 -3.99 -8.29 10.16
CA TYR A 118 -5.40 -7.97 9.88
C TYR A 118 -6.12 -7.42 11.12
N ARG A 119 -5.99 -8.11 12.25
CA ARG A 119 -6.63 -7.65 13.50
C ARG A 119 -6.14 -6.26 13.91
N TYR A 120 -4.82 -6.04 13.89
CA TYR A 120 -4.25 -4.75 14.26
C TYR A 120 -4.67 -3.62 13.32
N ILE A 121 -4.59 -3.87 12.02
CA ILE A 121 -4.97 -2.91 10.98
C ILE A 121 -6.44 -2.52 11.11
N ASN A 122 -7.35 -3.49 11.23
CA ASN A 122 -8.78 -3.19 11.30
C ASN A 122 -9.21 -2.57 12.64
N SER A 123 -8.50 -2.84 13.72
CA SER A 123 -8.66 -2.10 14.98
C SER A 123 -8.22 -0.62 14.87
N ASN A 124 -7.32 -0.31 13.93
CA ASN A 124 -6.78 1.03 13.70
C ASN A 124 -7.22 1.67 12.37
N LYS A 125 -8.22 1.11 11.70
CA LYS A 125 -8.61 1.51 10.34
C LYS A 125 -8.95 3.00 10.20
N LYS A 126 -9.57 3.61 11.21
CA LYS A 126 -9.88 5.06 11.23
C LYS A 126 -8.63 5.91 11.07
N GLU A 127 -7.56 5.57 11.78
CA GLU A 127 -6.29 6.29 11.70
C GLU A 127 -5.60 6.04 10.35
N ILE A 128 -5.69 4.82 9.81
CA ILE A 128 -5.14 4.49 8.48
C ILE A 128 -5.83 5.30 7.38
N TYR A 129 -7.15 5.34 7.36
CA TYR A 129 -7.90 6.19 6.41
C TYR A 129 -7.54 7.67 6.53
N LYS A 130 -7.46 8.18 7.76
CA LYS A 130 -7.10 9.56 8.04
C LYS A 130 -5.69 9.90 7.52
N ARG A 131 -4.70 9.01 7.75
CA ARG A 131 -3.32 9.23 7.27
C ARG A 131 -3.22 9.13 5.76
N ALA A 132 -3.90 8.19 5.12
CA ALA A 132 -3.96 8.09 3.67
C ALA A 132 -4.48 9.39 3.04
N ASN A 133 -5.61 9.91 3.56
CA ASN A 133 -6.18 11.17 3.09
C ASN A 133 -5.24 12.37 3.33
N LYS A 134 -4.65 12.46 4.52
CA LYS A 134 -3.68 13.54 4.83
C LYS A 134 -2.48 13.52 3.90
N MET A 135 -1.93 12.34 3.61
CA MET A 135 -0.79 12.21 2.69
C MET A 135 -1.18 12.67 1.28
N TYR A 136 -2.31 12.23 0.77
CA TYR A 136 -2.80 12.64 -0.54
C TYR A 136 -2.98 14.15 -0.63
N VAL A 137 -3.66 14.77 0.35
CA VAL A 137 -3.91 16.22 0.39
C VAL A 137 -2.61 17.01 0.50
N ALA A 138 -1.68 16.58 1.36
CA ALA A 138 -0.40 17.25 1.54
C ALA A 138 0.46 17.27 0.26
N VAL A 139 0.44 16.17 -0.50
CA VAL A 139 1.20 16.05 -1.75
C VAL A 139 0.51 16.79 -2.90
N THR A 140 -0.81 16.68 -3.02
CA THR A 140 -1.54 17.17 -4.21
C THR A 140 -2.06 18.60 -4.06
N LYS A 141 -2.56 18.98 -2.88
CA LYS A 141 -3.21 20.28 -2.64
C LYS A 141 -2.30 21.29 -1.96
N HIS A 142 -1.62 20.90 -0.89
CA HIS A 142 -0.75 21.82 -0.14
C HIS A 142 0.64 21.95 -0.73
N LYS A 143 0.97 21.17 -1.75
CA LYS A 143 2.26 21.24 -2.46
C LYS A 143 3.46 21.22 -1.52
N ASN A 144 3.40 20.40 -0.46
CA ASN A 144 4.51 20.24 0.47
C ASN A 144 5.74 19.73 -0.26
N ASN A 145 6.75 20.58 -0.40
CA ASN A 145 7.93 20.29 -1.21
C ASN A 145 8.73 19.09 -0.69
N PHE A 146 8.84 18.95 0.63
CA PHE A 146 9.52 17.79 1.23
C PHE A 146 8.77 16.48 0.91
N LEU A 147 7.46 16.45 1.12
CA LEU A 147 6.65 15.26 0.83
C LEU A 147 6.65 14.89 -0.65
N LYS A 148 6.75 15.88 -1.55
CA LYS A 148 6.89 15.63 -2.99
C LYS A 148 8.18 14.91 -3.37
N THR A 149 9.24 15.04 -2.57
CA THR A 149 10.50 14.36 -2.85
C THR A 149 10.50 12.89 -2.39
N ILE A 150 9.64 12.53 -1.45
CA ILE A 150 9.58 11.18 -0.84
C ILE A 150 8.32 10.39 -1.19
N ALA A 151 7.29 11.06 -1.70
CA ALA A 151 6.02 10.45 -2.06
C ALA A 151 5.89 10.28 -3.57
N CYS A 152 5.11 9.28 -3.98
CA CYS A 152 4.67 9.16 -5.36
C CYS A 152 3.97 10.42 -5.85
N ASN A 153 4.14 10.74 -7.11
CA ASN A 153 3.35 11.76 -7.78
C ASN A 153 1.95 11.19 -8.07
N PHE A 154 1.04 11.36 -7.12
CA PHE A 154 -0.31 10.76 -7.19
C PHE A 154 -1.08 11.20 -8.43
N LYS A 155 -0.97 12.46 -8.83
CA LYS A 155 -1.66 12.96 -10.04
C LYS A 155 -1.11 12.34 -11.33
N LEU A 156 0.20 12.14 -11.41
CA LEU A 156 0.81 11.40 -12.52
C LEU A 156 0.34 9.95 -12.55
N LEU A 157 0.28 9.28 -11.39
CA LEU A 157 -0.19 7.90 -11.31
C LEU A 157 -1.67 7.78 -11.70
N GLU A 158 -2.52 8.72 -11.31
CA GLU A 158 -3.92 8.78 -11.75
C GLU A 158 -4.01 8.85 -13.27
N GLU A 159 -3.26 9.75 -13.91
CA GLU A 159 -3.20 9.88 -15.37
C GLU A 159 -2.73 8.58 -16.04
N LYS A 160 -1.65 7.98 -15.53
CA LYS A 160 -1.09 6.74 -16.09
C LYS A 160 -2.02 5.55 -15.90
N SER A 161 -2.72 5.47 -14.77
CA SER A 161 -3.67 4.39 -14.50
C SER A 161 -4.80 4.32 -15.53
N ILE A 162 -5.31 5.47 -15.96
CA ILE A 162 -6.34 5.54 -17.02
C ILE A 162 -5.77 5.09 -18.38
N LYS A 163 -4.52 5.44 -18.68
CA LYS A 163 -3.88 5.12 -19.96
C LYS A 163 -3.52 3.64 -20.08
N TYR A 164 -3.25 2.96 -18.97
CA TYR A 164 -2.91 1.54 -18.98
C TYR A 164 -3.99 0.69 -19.66
N ASN A 165 -5.26 0.97 -19.37
CA ASN A 165 -6.38 0.21 -19.90
C ASN A 165 -6.67 0.46 -21.39
N LYS A 166 -6.18 1.58 -21.94
CA LYS A 166 -6.33 1.90 -23.36
C LYS A 166 -5.28 1.22 -24.25
N GLN A 167 -4.28 0.57 -23.61
CA GLN A 167 -3.19 -0.11 -24.34
C GLN A 167 -3.34 -1.65 -24.37
N GLN A 168 -4.34 -2.19 -23.69
CA GLN A 168 -4.77 -3.59 -23.75
C GLN A 168 -5.95 -3.73 -24.71
#